data_ba4749f59aa51ce5100f57c02f9fed1a
#
_entry.id   ba4749f59aa51ce5100f57c02f9fed1a
#
_cell.length_a   1.000
_cell.length_b   1.000
_cell.length_c   1.000
_cell.angle_alpha   90.00
_cell.angle_beta   90.00
_cell.angle_gamma   90.00
#
_symmetry.space_group_name_H-M   'P 1'
#
loop_
_entity.id
_entity.type
_entity.pdbx_description
1 polymer ?
#
loop_
_entity_poly.entity_id
_entity_poly.type
_entity_poly.pdbx_seq_one_letter_code
_entity_poly.pdbx_strand_id
1 'polypeptide(L)'
;MFFYTSTSFRSSISKLTRKSKDGYESVVKDVCDALGSMDDSFLRETNDRIRQEQNFRIVKLRVKNSHQNLPKNDAFRLIYWVSTKSDNLVLLSIYPKRGPLGINNLTNDEFKRLLEEMLREKCDSILQKVDVADNLKVIDEACSW
;
A
#
# COMPACT_ATOMS: atom_id res chain seq x y z
N MET A 1 -10.07 11.25 1.10
CA MET A 1 -9.71 9.82 1.07
C MET A 1 -9.34 9.35 2.47
N PHE A 2 -9.93 8.28 2.93
CA PHE A 2 -9.57 7.63 4.19
C PHE A 2 -8.67 6.43 3.89
N PHE A 3 -7.56 6.33 4.62
CA PHE A 3 -6.55 5.30 4.39
C PHE A 3 -6.57 4.28 5.51
N TYR A 4 -6.51 3.00 5.13
CA TYR A 4 -6.51 1.86 6.05
C TYR A 4 -5.36 0.94 5.69
N THR A 5 -4.91 0.14 6.66
CA THR A 5 -3.87 -0.86 6.44
C THR A 5 -4.38 -2.25 6.82
N SER A 6 -4.03 -3.24 5.99
CA SER A 6 -4.21 -4.64 6.31
C SER A 6 -3.03 -5.18 7.13
N THR A 7 -3.19 -6.35 7.72
CA THR A 7 -2.11 -7.04 8.44
C THR A 7 -0.91 -7.30 7.51
N SER A 8 -1.15 -7.74 6.27
CA SER A 8 -0.08 -7.99 5.30
C SER A 8 0.71 -6.73 4.99
N PHE A 9 0.04 -5.59 4.85
CA PHE A 9 0.74 -4.33 4.61
C PHE A 9 1.65 -3.97 5.80
N ARG A 10 1.13 -4.06 7.01
CA ARG A 10 1.90 -3.76 8.23
C ARG A 10 3.11 -4.69 8.36
N SER A 11 2.93 -5.98 8.04
CA SER A 11 4.04 -6.94 7.99
C SER A 11 5.09 -6.57 6.96
N SER A 12 4.68 -6.14 5.76
CA SER A 12 5.59 -5.71 4.70
C SER A 12 6.45 -4.52 5.17
N ILE A 13 5.81 -3.52 5.77
CA ILE A 13 6.51 -2.34 6.30
C ILE A 13 7.51 -2.74 7.38
N SER A 14 7.09 -3.57 8.34
CA SER A 14 7.97 -4.06 9.41
C SER A 14 9.18 -4.79 8.86
N LYS A 15 8.97 -5.64 7.86
CA LYS A 15 10.05 -6.41 7.22
C LYS A 15 11.08 -5.50 6.56
N LEU A 16 10.63 -4.45 5.89
CA LEU A 16 11.51 -3.50 5.22
C LEU A 16 12.25 -2.60 6.22
N THR A 17 11.56 -2.12 7.25
CA THR A 17 12.15 -1.18 8.22
C THR A 17 13.10 -1.85 9.19
N ARG A 18 12.95 -3.15 9.48
CA ARG A 18 13.88 -3.89 10.35
C ARG A 18 15.29 -4.02 9.77
N LYS A 19 15.43 -3.91 8.45
CA LYS A 19 16.72 -4.08 7.75
C LYS A 19 17.20 -2.74 7.22
N SER A 20 17.51 -1.81 8.13
CA SER A 20 18.00 -0.48 7.75
C SER A 20 19.24 -0.53 6.85
N LYS A 21 20.06 -1.58 6.99
CA LYS A 21 21.26 -1.78 6.17
C LYS A 21 20.97 -2.07 4.70
N ASP A 22 19.77 -2.49 4.37
CA ASP A 22 19.38 -2.87 3.01
C ASP A 22 18.89 -1.68 2.17
N GLY A 23 18.82 -0.47 2.77
CA GLY A 23 18.47 0.74 2.05
C GLY A 23 16.98 1.01 1.91
N TYR A 24 16.13 0.34 2.70
CA TYR A 24 14.67 0.50 2.64
C TYR A 24 14.10 1.43 3.71
N GLU A 25 14.96 2.08 4.49
CA GLU A 25 14.57 2.81 5.69
C GLU A 25 13.62 3.99 5.44
N SER A 26 13.60 4.56 4.24
CA SER A 26 12.73 5.67 3.90
C SER A 26 11.33 5.23 3.42
N VAL A 27 11.01 3.93 3.45
CA VAL A 27 9.80 3.39 2.82
C VAL A 27 8.51 4.05 3.33
N VAL A 28 8.37 4.26 4.63
CA VAL A 28 7.16 4.88 5.20
C VAL A 28 7.01 6.32 4.70
N LYS A 29 8.08 7.10 4.74
CA LYS A 29 8.09 8.47 4.24
C LYS A 29 7.76 8.50 2.75
N ASP A 30 8.36 7.63 1.96
CA ASP A 30 8.17 7.60 0.51
C ASP A 30 6.74 7.20 0.13
N VAL A 31 6.14 6.27 0.85
CA VAL A 31 4.72 5.91 0.67
C VAL A 31 3.81 7.10 1.01
N CYS A 32 4.06 7.75 2.14
CA CYS A 32 3.26 8.91 2.55
C CYS A 32 3.39 10.07 1.57
N ASP A 33 4.60 10.35 1.09
CA ASP A 33 4.84 11.39 0.10
C ASP A 33 4.11 11.09 -1.22
N ALA A 34 4.15 9.84 -1.66
CA ALA A 34 3.49 9.42 -2.89
C ALA A 34 1.96 9.56 -2.77
N LEU A 35 1.37 9.05 -1.71
CA LEU A 35 -0.09 9.11 -1.51
C LEU A 35 -0.57 10.54 -1.24
N GLY A 36 0.20 11.31 -0.49
CA GLY A 36 -0.14 12.69 -0.16
C GLY A 36 -0.04 13.67 -1.33
N SER A 37 0.74 13.33 -2.36
CA SER A 37 0.91 14.17 -3.55
C SER A 37 -0.16 13.92 -4.63
N MET A 38 -1.01 12.94 -4.45
CA MET A 38 -2.02 12.53 -5.44
C MET A 38 -3.41 12.90 -4.96
N ASP A 39 -4.25 13.39 -5.89
CA ASP A 39 -5.66 13.62 -5.57
C ASP A 39 -6.45 12.30 -5.61
N ASP A 40 -7.67 12.34 -5.08
CA ASP A 40 -8.52 11.15 -4.98
C ASP A 40 -8.86 10.56 -6.34
N SER A 41 -9.05 11.40 -7.34
CA SER A 41 -9.33 10.96 -8.71
C SER A 41 -8.16 10.17 -9.27
N PHE A 42 -6.94 10.65 -9.10
CA PHE A 42 -5.74 9.95 -9.57
C PHE A 42 -5.57 8.60 -8.87
N LEU A 43 -5.78 8.56 -7.55
CA LEU A 43 -5.68 7.31 -6.79
C LEU A 43 -6.65 6.23 -7.28
N ARG A 44 -7.83 6.65 -7.76
CA ARG A 44 -8.84 5.72 -8.30
C ARG A 44 -8.60 5.35 -9.75
N GLU A 45 -8.05 6.23 -10.55
CA GLU A 45 -8.05 6.14 -12.03
C GLU A 45 -6.67 5.98 -12.66
N THR A 46 -5.63 5.77 -11.85
CA THR A 46 -4.28 5.56 -12.36
C THR A 46 -4.20 4.38 -13.33
N ASN A 47 -3.32 4.49 -14.33
CA ASN A 47 -3.13 3.46 -15.34
C ASN A 47 -2.44 2.19 -14.81
N ASP A 48 -1.92 2.22 -13.59
CA ASP A 48 -1.26 1.07 -12.96
C ASP A 48 -2.25 0.08 -12.33
N ARG A 49 -3.48 0.04 -12.83
CA ARG A 49 -4.51 -0.87 -12.33
C ARG A 49 -4.19 -2.31 -12.68
N ILE A 50 -4.23 -3.20 -11.68
CA ILE A 50 -4.07 -4.64 -11.87
C ILE A 50 -5.44 -5.29 -12.11
N ARG A 51 -6.45 -4.82 -11.39
CA ARG A 51 -7.81 -5.35 -11.44
C ARG A 51 -8.81 -4.22 -11.34
N GLN A 52 -9.85 -4.28 -12.17
CA GLN A 52 -10.94 -3.30 -12.17
C GLN A 52 -12.26 -4.04 -12.05
N GLU A 53 -12.99 -3.74 -10.98
CA GLU A 53 -14.34 -4.23 -10.74
C GLU A 53 -15.31 -3.05 -10.68
N GLN A 54 -16.60 -3.34 -10.58
CA GLN A 54 -17.64 -2.29 -10.55
C GLN A 54 -17.47 -1.35 -9.34
N ASN A 55 -17.13 -1.92 -8.18
CA ASN A 55 -17.13 -1.19 -6.90
C ASN A 55 -15.74 -0.86 -6.38
N PHE A 56 -14.68 -1.41 -6.98
CA PHE A 56 -13.33 -1.19 -6.52
C PHE A 56 -12.30 -1.41 -7.62
N ARG A 57 -11.09 -0.96 -7.37
CA ARG A 57 -9.90 -1.24 -8.19
C ARG A 57 -8.77 -1.69 -7.31
N ILE A 58 -7.91 -2.56 -7.84
CA ILE A 58 -6.63 -2.88 -7.24
C ILE A 58 -5.55 -2.25 -8.09
N VAL A 59 -4.68 -1.49 -7.44
CA VAL A 59 -3.66 -0.67 -8.08
C VAL A 59 -2.29 -1.10 -7.61
N LYS A 60 -1.33 -1.13 -8.53
CA LYS A 60 0.09 -1.29 -8.24
C LYS A 60 0.79 0.03 -8.54
N LEU A 61 1.02 0.82 -7.49
CA LEU A 61 1.63 2.13 -7.60
C LEU A 61 3.14 2.02 -7.45
N ARG A 62 3.87 2.68 -8.34
CA ARG A 62 5.32 2.80 -8.23
C ARG A 62 5.68 3.92 -7.27
N VAL A 63 6.55 3.62 -6.31
CA VAL A 63 7.00 4.56 -5.27
C VAL A 63 8.52 4.64 -5.28
N LYS A 64 9.05 5.86 -5.29
CA LYS A 64 10.51 6.08 -5.27
C LYS A 64 11.12 5.62 -3.94
N ASN A 65 12.43 5.37 -3.94
CA ASN A 65 13.21 5.18 -2.71
C ASN A 65 14.13 6.40 -2.55
N SER A 66 13.72 7.34 -1.71
CA SER A 66 14.46 8.60 -1.52
C SER A 66 15.80 8.39 -0.81
N HIS A 67 15.90 7.39 0.07
CA HIS A 67 17.15 7.10 0.78
C HIS A 67 18.27 6.67 -0.18
N GLN A 68 17.95 5.88 -1.18
CA GLN A 68 18.93 5.42 -2.18
C GLN A 68 18.87 6.20 -3.49
N ASN A 69 18.09 7.26 -3.56
CA ASN A 69 17.87 8.04 -4.78
C ASN A 69 17.40 7.20 -5.97
N LEU A 70 16.67 6.14 -5.73
CA LEU A 70 16.08 5.32 -6.78
C LEU A 70 14.77 5.93 -7.27
N PRO A 71 14.61 6.11 -8.59
CA PRO A 71 13.35 6.60 -9.15
C PRO A 71 12.24 5.56 -9.00
N LYS A 72 10.99 5.99 -9.14
CA LYS A 72 9.81 5.14 -8.94
C LYS A 72 9.82 3.85 -9.77
N ASN A 73 10.45 3.85 -10.94
CA ASN A 73 10.50 2.67 -11.80
C ASN A 73 11.39 1.55 -11.24
N ASP A 74 12.34 1.88 -10.38
CA ASP A 74 13.35 0.95 -9.85
C ASP A 74 13.25 0.72 -8.35
N ALA A 75 12.24 1.30 -7.68
CA ALA A 75 12.19 1.28 -6.22
C ALA A 75 11.06 0.39 -5.68
N PHE A 76 10.04 0.98 -5.09
CA PHE A 76 8.98 0.22 -4.43
C PHE A 76 7.75 0.01 -5.31
N ARG A 77 7.00 -1.05 -5.01
CA ARG A 77 5.66 -1.28 -5.55
C ARG A 77 4.68 -1.35 -4.39
N LEU A 78 3.71 -0.43 -4.41
CA LEU A 78 2.65 -0.36 -3.41
C LEU A 78 1.37 -0.91 -4.03
N ILE A 79 0.82 -1.93 -3.37
CA ILE A 79 -0.45 -2.53 -3.79
C ILE A 79 -1.55 -1.99 -2.88
N TYR A 80 -2.60 -1.42 -3.46
CA TYR A 80 -3.75 -0.98 -2.69
C TYR A 80 -5.07 -1.30 -3.37
N TRP A 81 -6.10 -1.42 -2.53
CA TRP A 81 -7.50 -1.52 -2.93
C TRP A 81 -8.13 -0.14 -2.74
N VAL A 82 -8.88 0.32 -3.72
CA VAL A 82 -9.58 1.60 -3.63
C VAL A 82 -11.02 1.45 -4.08
N SER A 83 -11.95 1.99 -3.27
CA SER A 83 -13.36 2.02 -3.61
C SER A 83 -13.66 3.02 -4.72
N THR A 84 -14.55 2.65 -5.64
CA THR A 84 -15.07 3.58 -6.63
C THR A 84 -16.34 4.29 -6.17
N LYS A 85 -16.91 3.88 -5.02
CA LYS A 85 -18.17 4.40 -4.50
C LYS A 85 -18.02 5.17 -3.19
N SER A 86 -16.97 4.94 -2.44
CA SER A 86 -16.70 5.62 -1.18
C SER A 86 -15.27 6.18 -1.19
N ASP A 87 -14.92 6.94 -0.14
CA ASP A 87 -13.61 7.55 -0.01
C ASP A 87 -12.63 6.67 0.77
N ASN A 88 -12.69 5.35 0.55
CA ASN A 88 -11.88 4.39 1.28
C ASN A 88 -10.81 3.77 0.39
N LEU A 89 -9.59 3.69 0.92
CA LEU A 89 -8.45 3.06 0.28
C LEU A 89 -7.73 2.19 1.33
N VAL A 90 -7.43 0.93 0.97
CA VAL A 90 -6.74 0.00 1.87
C VAL A 90 -5.39 -0.35 1.28
N LEU A 91 -4.32 -0.09 2.04
CA LEU A 91 -2.97 -0.50 1.68
C LEU A 91 -2.82 -2.00 1.97
N LEU A 92 -2.46 -2.78 0.95
CA LEU A 92 -2.43 -4.23 1.02
C LEU A 92 -1.04 -4.80 1.16
N SER A 93 -0.06 -4.26 0.45
CA SER A 93 1.31 -4.75 0.47
C SER A 93 2.26 -3.72 -0.13
N ILE A 94 3.51 -3.77 0.29
CA ILE A 94 4.58 -3.02 -0.34
C ILE A 94 5.82 -3.90 -0.43
N TYR A 95 6.52 -3.85 -1.58
CA TYR A 95 7.74 -4.60 -1.77
C TYR A 95 8.73 -3.81 -2.63
N PRO A 96 10.04 -4.03 -2.42
CA PRO A 96 11.05 -3.41 -3.27
C PRO A 96 11.19 -4.22 -4.57
N LYS A 97 11.53 -3.54 -5.65
CA LYS A 97 11.86 -4.19 -6.91
C LYS A 97 13.30 -4.70 -6.91
N ARG A 98 14.19 -4.06 -6.16
CA ARG A 98 15.62 -4.35 -6.13
C ARG A 98 16.09 -4.60 -4.70
N GLY A 99 17.32 -5.15 -4.59
CA GLY A 99 17.96 -5.41 -3.31
C GLY A 99 17.61 -6.78 -2.74
N PRO A 100 18.06 -7.06 -1.50
CA PRO A 100 17.95 -8.41 -0.89
C PRO A 100 16.51 -8.91 -0.76
N LEU A 101 15.53 -8.03 -0.61
CA LEU A 101 14.11 -8.39 -0.52
C LEU A 101 13.36 -8.12 -1.84
N GLY A 102 14.10 -7.89 -2.94
CA GLY A 102 13.50 -7.56 -4.23
C GLY A 102 12.60 -8.65 -4.78
N ILE A 103 11.45 -8.24 -5.33
CA ILE A 103 10.46 -9.12 -5.94
C ILE A 103 10.12 -8.54 -7.32
N ASN A 104 10.16 -9.35 -8.37
CA ASN A 104 9.81 -8.89 -9.70
C ASN A 104 8.31 -8.59 -9.82
N ASN A 105 7.48 -9.56 -9.49
CA ASN A 105 6.02 -9.43 -9.49
C ASN A 105 5.42 -10.36 -8.45
N LEU A 106 4.27 -9.97 -7.90
CA LEU A 106 3.46 -10.87 -7.12
C LEU A 106 2.73 -11.85 -8.03
N THR A 107 2.55 -13.09 -7.56
CA THR A 107 1.75 -14.08 -8.27
C THR A 107 0.26 -13.78 -8.16
N ASN A 108 -0.55 -14.38 -9.05
CA ASN A 108 -2.01 -14.26 -8.96
C ASN A 108 -2.55 -14.80 -7.64
N ASP A 109 -1.96 -15.88 -7.12
CA ASP A 109 -2.35 -16.45 -5.82
C ASP A 109 -2.05 -15.50 -4.68
N GLU A 110 -0.93 -14.77 -4.73
CA GLU A 110 -0.59 -13.75 -3.73
C GLU A 110 -1.58 -12.59 -3.76
N PHE A 111 -1.95 -12.08 -4.95
CA PHE A 111 -2.98 -11.05 -5.10
C PHE A 111 -4.32 -11.50 -4.53
N LYS A 112 -4.73 -12.71 -4.85
CA LYS A 112 -5.98 -13.28 -4.36
C LYS A 112 -5.99 -13.35 -2.83
N ARG A 113 -4.88 -13.78 -2.24
CA ARG A 113 -4.72 -13.88 -0.79
C ARG A 113 -4.78 -12.52 -0.11
N LEU A 114 -4.14 -11.50 -0.69
CA LEU A 114 -4.20 -10.12 -0.18
C LEU A 114 -5.63 -9.59 -0.17
N LEU A 115 -6.39 -9.84 -1.23
CA LEU A 115 -7.78 -9.40 -1.33
C LEU A 115 -8.68 -10.14 -0.34
N GLU A 116 -8.54 -11.46 -0.23
CA GLU A 116 -9.30 -12.26 0.73
C GLU A 116 -9.03 -11.84 2.17
N GLU A 117 -7.78 -11.59 2.52
CA GLU A 117 -7.39 -11.09 3.83
C GLU A 117 -8.03 -9.72 4.12
N MET A 118 -7.96 -8.79 3.17
CA MET A 118 -8.54 -7.47 3.31
C MET A 118 -10.05 -7.54 3.55
N LEU A 119 -10.77 -8.37 2.79
CA LEU A 119 -12.21 -8.53 2.94
C LEU A 119 -12.58 -9.13 4.30
N ARG A 120 -11.81 -10.12 4.76
CA ARG A 120 -12.00 -10.73 6.08
C ARG A 120 -11.75 -9.70 7.19
N GLU A 121 -10.64 -8.95 7.10
CA GLU A 121 -10.28 -7.94 8.10
C GLU A 121 -11.28 -6.80 8.12
N LYS A 122 -11.82 -6.43 6.97
CA LYS A 122 -12.91 -5.45 6.90
C LYS A 122 -14.16 -5.95 7.64
N CYS A 123 -14.57 -7.20 7.38
CA CYS A 123 -15.73 -7.80 8.05
C CYS A 123 -15.54 -7.91 9.56
N ASP A 124 -14.33 -8.21 10.01
CA ASP A 124 -13.99 -8.35 11.43
C ASP A 124 -13.64 -7.03 12.09
N SER A 125 -13.69 -5.92 11.36
CA SER A 125 -13.38 -4.56 11.85
C SER A 125 -11.98 -4.43 12.43
N ILE A 126 -11.00 -5.12 11.84
CA ILE A 126 -9.60 -5.10 12.31
C ILE A 126 -8.65 -4.35 11.37
N LEU A 127 -9.15 -3.76 10.28
CA LEU A 127 -8.34 -2.84 9.48
C LEU A 127 -8.01 -1.61 10.33
N GLN A 128 -6.77 -1.14 10.24
CA GLN A 128 -6.34 0.05 10.96
C GLN A 128 -6.45 1.28 10.09
N LYS A 129 -7.16 2.30 10.56
CA LYS A 129 -7.21 3.60 9.92
C LYS A 129 -5.94 4.38 10.28
N VAL A 130 -5.29 4.95 9.27
CA VAL A 130 -3.99 5.61 9.43
C VAL A 130 -4.00 7.02 8.85
N ASP A 131 -3.07 7.84 9.33
CA ASP A 131 -2.85 9.20 8.86
C ASP A 131 -1.65 9.22 7.92
N VAL A 132 -1.90 9.42 6.63
CA VAL A 132 -0.86 9.53 5.60
C VAL A 132 -0.04 10.80 5.78
N ALA A 133 -0.62 11.86 6.35
CA ALA A 133 0.11 13.10 6.65
C ALA A 133 1.04 12.98 7.86
N ASP A 134 0.93 11.90 8.65
CA ASP A 134 1.72 11.69 9.87
C ASP A 134 2.31 10.29 9.91
N ASN A 135 3.07 9.92 8.90
CA ASN A 135 3.86 8.69 8.82
C ASN A 135 3.06 7.40 9.11
N LEU A 136 1.83 7.31 8.61
CA LEU A 136 0.93 6.16 8.79
C LEU A 136 0.58 5.91 10.26
N LYS A 137 0.55 6.96 11.07
CA LYS A 137 0.11 6.85 12.46
C LYS A 137 -1.30 6.28 12.53
N VAL A 138 -1.51 5.32 13.41
CA VAL A 138 -2.83 4.70 13.61
C VAL A 138 -3.77 5.72 14.25
N ILE A 139 -4.91 5.95 13.62
CA ILE A 139 -5.96 6.85 14.13
C ILE A 139 -7.07 6.04 14.78
N ASP A 140 -7.40 4.87 14.22
CA ASP A 140 -8.47 4.02 14.70
C ASP A 140 -8.14 2.55 14.38
N GLU A 141 -8.13 1.69 15.42
CA GLU A 141 -7.79 0.27 15.30
C GLU A 141 -9.00 -0.63 15.07
N ALA A 142 -10.19 -0.14 15.34
CA ALA A 142 -11.44 -0.93 15.24
C ALA A 142 -12.35 -0.30 14.19
N CYS A 143 -11.84 -0.15 12.98
CA CYS A 143 -12.54 0.60 11.96
C CYS A 143 -13.45 -0.28 11.11
N SER A 144 -14.72 0.09 11.05
CA SER A 144 -15.67 -0.41 10.06
C SER A 144 -16.18 0.78 9.21
N TRP A 145 -16.32 0.55 7.94
CA TRP A 145 -16.98 1.53 7.08
C TRP A 145 -18.19 0.93 6.38
#